data_58ba6651f2bad8b93b177af41566497b
#
_entry.id   58ba6651f2bad8b93b177af41566497b
#
_cell.length_a   1.000
_cell.length_b   1.000
_cell.length_c   1.000
_cell.angle_alpha   90.00
_cell.angle_beta   90.00
_cell.angle_gamma   90.00
#
_symmetry.space_group_name_H-M   'P 1'
#
loop_
_entity.id
_entity.type
_entity.pdbx_description
1 polymer ?
#
loop_
_entity_poly.entity_id
_entity_poly.type
_entity_poly.pdbx_seq_one_letter_code
_entity_poly.pdbx_strand_id
1 'polypeptide(L)'
;MRKIAIITLLSLLMPICESLAQENKRVEVTTIYRPEVASAKKLLAPTTITDTPSLDVEVEYDIKPETWSIELQDDNFKAATATFWDYNRSRRGYMKLSAGAPLGSDFQLRYATQNSRVGYFGVNLCHDGGFTSQDNSKGVVRPISQSYDMRNGLALFGGAYIGRQMFEASLNADYDIYNRYAELAEIPTRQHFGRSGVTLRYGDDFSNMQRVNFAVELHSDYWMYLPAILSEVQNRVGEYNLGAAVEVGRDFGENGVGINFGYDMWGGNANLERKDMRFNVGVDYSRTFGIFDLAVGLEYMYDKVAGREKGSHFVLPHLKMLVDLKKAAFAPYLEFDSNVSYNGAASLYASNPYLDYGLMANSFVSLPNTLNYDLTVGFTGVLDQSRFSYRAYVGGRYIQNELFWYVPTPGVFAASTANDMRLVLGAELQYRPVSGLLIGAGIHYRYDKSESEYVVSEPNFMADAIVEYKIKKFKFYVMSDIFGRREWSDLSSESGVFATPVKVDLHAGVSFVVNSKCEIFVDGYNLLNRTGATAIYDYAYYYRNGIGCMAGVKLSF
;
A
#
# COMPACT_ATOMS: atom_id res chain seq x y z
N MET A 1 15.55 27.47 21.00
CA MET A 1 15.40 26.20 21.74
C MET A 1 13.96 25.93 22.21
N ARG A 2 13.25 26.83 22.91
CA ARG A 2 11.85 26.56 23.34
C ARG A 2 10.84 26.33 22.20
N LYS A 3 10.99 26.98 21.03
CA LYS A 3 10.09 26.80 19.87
C LYS A 3 10.30 25.47 19.14
N ILE A 4 11.54 24.97 19.11
CA ILE A 4 11.86 23.65 18.56
C ILE A 4 11.32 22.53 19.47
N ALA A 5 11.38 22.72 20.78
CA ALA A 5 10.83 21.79 21.76
C ALA A 5 9.31 21.64 21.67
N ILE A 6 8.59 22.69 21.28
CA ILE A 6 7.13 22.66 21.10
C ILE A 6 6.76 21.89 19.80
N ILE A 7 7.52 22.09 18.72
CA ILE A 7 7.31 21.33 17.47
C ILE A 7 7.67 19.86 17.68
N THR A 8 8.74 19.56 18.40
CA THR A 8 9.12 18.20 18.76
C THR A 8 8.11 17.56 19.73
N LEU A 9 7.50 18.34 20.62
CA LEU A 9 6.45 17.85 21.53
C LEU A 9 5.12 17.59 20.79
N LEU A 10 4.79 18.42 19.80
CA LEU A 10 3.65 18.16 18.92
C LEU A 10 3.89 16.94 18.03
N SER A 11 5.11 16.73 17.54
CA SER A 11 5.47 15.56 16.77
C SER A 11 5.52 14.26 17.60
N LEU A 12 5.71 14.36 18.90
CA LEU A 12 5.68 13.22 19.83
C LEU A 12 4.25 12.76 20.20
N LEU A 13 3.26 13.58 19.93
CA LEU A 13 1.85 13.26 20.22
C LEU A 13 1.11 12.61 19.06
N MET A 14 1.80 12.35 17.96
CA MET A 14 1.12 12.05 16.71
C MET A 14 1.71 10.83 15.99
N PRO A 15 1.05 9.75 15.88
CA PRO A 15 1.42 8.46 15.32
C PRO A 15 0.53 7.92 14.16
N ILE A 16 1.01 7.20 13.11
CA ILE A 16 0.28 6.77 11.90
C ILE A 16 0.36 5.27 11.60
N CYS A 17 -0.75 4.66 11.19
CA CYS A 17 -0.77 3.37 10.52
C CYS A 17 -0.44 3.51 9.03
N GLU A 18 0.68 3.00 8.60
CA GLU A 18 1.10 3.02 7.18
C GLU A 18 0.16 2.26 6.23
N SER A 19 -0.78 1.51 6.77
CA SER A 19 -1.66 0.67 5.96
C SER A 19 -2.67 1.42 5.10
N LEU A 20 -2.67 2.76 5.06
CA LEU A 20 -3.81 3.49 4.49
C LEU A 20 -3.48 4.72 3.64
N ALA A 21 -2.22 5.02 3.43
CA ALA A 21 -1.80 5.96 2.41
C ALA A 21 -1.55 5.25 1.07
N GLN A 22 -2.40 4.30 0.70
CA GLN A 22 -2.57 4.03 -0.72
C GLN A 22 -3.42 5.17 -1.26
N GLU A 23 -2.76 6.06 -1.94
CA GLU A 23 -3.39 6.98 -2.87
C GLU A 23 -4.14 6.11 -3.89
N ASN A 24 -5.45 5.95 -3.69
CA ASN A 24 -6.31 5.40 -4.72
C ASN A 24 -6.29 6.43 -5.85
N LYS A 25 -5.36 6.29 -6.78
CA LYS A 25 -5.47 6.93 -8.10
C LYS A 25 -6.71 6.32 -8.76
N ARG A 26 -7.85 6.96 -8.51
CA ARG A 26 -9.08 6.69 -9.21
C ARG A 26 -8.89 7.15 -10.64
N VAL A 27 -8.57 6.23 -11.51
CA VAL A 27 -8.72 6.47 -12.94
C VAL A 27 -10.23 6.31 -13.23
N GLU A 28 -10.96 7.39 -13.16
CA GLU A 28 -12.30 7.44 -13.74
C GLU A 28 -12.16 7.37 -15.25
N VAL A 29 -12.33 6.19 -15.82
CA VAL A 29 -12.54 6.06 -17.24
C VAL A 29 -14.00 6.44 -17.51
N THR A 30 -14.25 7.74 -17.72
CA THR A 30 -15.51 8.21 -18.27
C THR A 30 -15.53 7.90 -19.77
N THR A 31 -16.05 6.74 -20.13
CA THR A 31 -16.45 6.50 -21.51
C THR A 31 -17.65 7.40 -21.82
N ILE A 32 -17.42 8.42 -22.62
CA ILE A 32 -18.50 9.24 -23.16
C ILE A 32 -19.28 8.33 -24.12
N TYR A 33 -20.41 7.81 -23.65
CA TYR A 33 -21.37 7.13 -24.50
C TYR A 33 -21.92 8.17 -25.48
N ARG A 34 -21.52 8.10 -26.77
CA ARG A 34 -22.18 8.77 -27.86
C ARG A 34 -23.23 7.82 -28.42
N PRO A 35 -24.53 8.08 -28.22
CA PRO A 35 -25.55 7.29 -28.86
C PRO A 35 -25.47 7.53 -30.37
N GLU A 36 -25.05 6.54 -31.15
CA GLU A 36 -25.25 6.55 -32.59
C GLU A 36 -26.73 6.28 -32.86
N VAL A 37 -27.43 7.31 -33.24
CA VAL A 37 -28.78 7.16 -33.75
C VAL A 37 -28.66 6.52 -35.14
N ALA A 38 -28.96 5.22 -35.22
CA ALA A 38 -29.08 4.55 -36.51
C ALA A 38 -30.14 5.29 -37.34
N SER A 39 -29.75 5.71 -38.55
CA SER A 39 -30.67 6.38 -39.48
C SER A 39 -31.86 5.46 -39.82
N ALA A 40 -33.00 5.78 -39.26
CA ALA A 40 -34.22 5.07 -39.57
C ALA A 40 -34.61 5.34 -41.04
N LYS A 41 -34.58 4.31 -41.87
CA LYS A 41 -35.19 4.35 -43.20
C LYS A 41 -36.72 4.41 -43.05
N LYS A 42 -37.31 5.51 -43.51
CA LYS A 42 -38.75 5.71 -43.54
C LYS A 42 -39.38 4.69 -44.49
N LEU A 43 -40.04 3.68 -43.95
CA LEU A 43 -40.91 2.78 -44.72
C LEU A 43 -42.21 3.52 -45.03
N LEU A 44 -42.41 3.85 -46.28
CA LEU A 44 -43.70 4.35 -46.81
C LEU A 44 -44.62 3.15 -46.96
N ALA A 45 -45.45 2.88 -45.98
CA ALA A 45 -46.64 2.04 -46.11
C ALA A 45 -47.89 2.91 -45.91
N PRO A 46 -48.94 2.80 -46.72
CA PRO A 46 -50.16 3.57 -46.55
C PRO A 46 -50.90 3.09 -45.30
N THR A 47 -51.17 4.00 -44.39
CA THR A 47 -51.92 3.77 -43.17
C THR A 47 -53.36 3.54 -43.41
N THR A 48 -53.86 2.35 -43.14
CA THR A 48 -55.31 2.13 -42.88
C THR A 48 -55.53 2.39 -41.40
N ILE A 49 -56.27 3.42 -41.09
CA ILE A 49 -56.64 3.77 -39.72
C ILE A 49 -57.70 2.77 -39.26
N THR A 50 -57.40 1.95 -38.31
CA THR A 50 -58.35 1.25 -37.46
C THR A 50 -58.16 1.75 -36.02
N ASP A 51 -59.22 2.41 -35.57
CA ASP A 51 -59.29 2.98 -34.23
C ASP A 51 -59.26 1.85 -33.18
N THR A 52 -58.19 1.76 -32.42
CA THR A 52 -58.13 0.91 -31.24
C THR A 52 -57.89 1.81 -30.03
N PRO A 53 -58.57 1.59 -28.91
CA PRO A 53 -58.47 2.45 -27.75
C PRO A 53 -57.03 2.44 -27.18
N SER A 54 -56.52 3.63 -26.89
CA SER A 54 -55.22 3.85 -26.29
C SER A 54 -55.20 3.26 -24.85
N LEU A 55 -54.39 2.25 -24.67
CA LEU A 55 -53.95 1.84 -23.35
C LEU A 55 -52.80 2.78 -22.94
N ASP A 56 -53.07 3.68 -22.03
CA ASP A 56 -52.02 4.42 -21.33
C ASP A 56 -51.23 3.45 -20.44
N VAL A 57 -50.12 2.97 -20.94
CA VAL A 57 -49.15 2.23 -20.17
C VAL A 57 -48.09 3.25 -19.70
N GLU A 58 -48.20 3.66 -18.45
CA GLU A 58 -47.17 4.43 -17.78
C GLU A 58 -45.97 3.49 -17.55
N VAL A 59 -44.96 3.58 -18.42
CA VAL A 59 -43.72 2.81 -18.27
C VAL A 59 -42.78 3.63 -17.44
N GLU A 60 -42.70 3.28 -16.16
CA GLU A 60 -41.71 3.84 -15.23
C GLU A 60 -40.33 3.21 -15.51
N TYR A 61 -39.44 3.97 -16.13
CA TYR A 61 -38.05 3.54 -16.36
C TYR A 61 -37.20 3.86 -15.15
N ASP A 62 -36.92 2.87 -14.30
CA ASP A 62 -35.92 2.98 -13.26
C ASP A 62 -34.51 2.77 -13.86
N ILE A 63 -33.96 3.84 -14.43
CA ILE A 63 -32.57 3.83 -14.93
C ILE A 63 -31.64 4.01 -13.73
N LYS A 64 -31.09 2.91 -13.24
CA LYS A 64 -29.99 2.92 -12.27
C LYS A 64 -28.67 3.08 -13.02
N PRO A 65 -27.99 4.23 -12.91
CA PRO A 65 -26.65 4.34 -13.46
C PRO A 65 -25.71 3.47 -12.63
N GLU A 66 -25.30 2.33 -13.19
CA GLU A 66 -24.20 1.54 -12.63
C GLU A 66 -22.87 2.13 -13.12
N THR A 67 -22.15 2.77 -12.22
CA THR A 67 -20.77 3.20 -12.50
C THR A 67 -19.83 2.03 -12.27
N TRP A 68 -19.14 1.62 -13.30
CA TRP A 68 -18.13 0.57 -13.29
C TRP A 68 -16.77 1.20 -13.04
N SER A 69 -16.11 0.83 -11.96
CA SER A 69 -14.69 1.13 -11.72
C SER A 69 -13.90 -0.16 -11.78
N ILE A 70 -13.00 -0.28 -12.73
CA ILE A 70 -11.97 -1.33 -12.73
C ILE A 70 -10.80 -0.74 -11.96
N GLU A 71 -10.60 -1.17 -10.72
CA GLU A 71 -9.41 -0.87 -9.96
C GLU A 71 -8.31 -1.84 -10.39
N LEU A 72 -7.28 -1.31 -11.07
CA LEU A 72 -6.00 -2.01 -11.22
C LEU A 72 -5.28 -1.86 -9.89
N GLN A 73 -5.20 -2.92 -9.11
CA GLN A 73 -4.46 -2.93 -7.85
C GLN A 73 -2.97 -3.15 -8.12
N ASP A 74 -2.14 -2.25 -7.63
CA ASP A 74 -0.71 -2.46 -7.49
C ASP A 74 -0.39 -3.62 -6.54
N ASP A 75 0.74 -4.29 -6.79
CA ASP A 75 1.22 -5.56 -6.25
C ASP A 75 1.35 -5.70 -4.71
N ASN A 76 0.72 -4.86 -3.93
CA ASN A 76 0.64 -5.03 -2.49
C ASN A 76 -0.72 -5.60 -2.09
N PHE A 77 -0.85 -6.94 -2.13
CA PHE A 77 -1.96 -7.64 -1.51
C PHE A 77 -1.95 -7.44 0.00
N LYS A 78 -2.50 -6.32 0.44
CA LYS A 78 -3.14 -6.28 1.75
C LYS A 78 -4.56 -6.73 1.50
N ALA A 79 -4.98 -7.81 2.18
CA ALA A 79 -6.35 -8.26 2.14
C ALA A 79 -7.29 -7.06 2.24
N ALA A 80 -7.88 -6.70 1.12
CA ALA A 80 -8.80 -5.59 1.08
C ALA A 80 -10.06 -6.04 1.80
N THR A 81 -10.19 -5.66 3.07
CA THR A 81 -11.48 -5.62 3.73
C THR A 81 -12.33 -4.50 3.13
N ALA A 82 -12.44 -4.48 1.81
CA ALA A 82 -13.37 -3.62 1.13
C ALA A 82 -14.76 -4.23 1.29
N THR A 83 -15.49 -3.78 2.28
CA THR A 83 -16.91 -4.05 2.37
C THR A 83 -17.61 -3.30 1.23
N PHE A 84 -17.81 -3.95 0.13
CA PHE A 84 -18.42 -3.44 -1.12
C PHE A 84 -19.86 -2.91 -0.97
N TRP A 85 -20.38 -2.91 0.23
CA TRP A 85 -21.81 -2.72 0.47
C TRP A 85 -22.21 -1.30 0.87
N ASP A 86 -21.26 -0.41 1.12
CA ASP A 86 -21.53 0.93 1.66
C ASP A 86 -21.34 2.08 0.64
N TYR A 87 -21.24 1.79 -0.64
CA TYR A 87 -21.00 2.80 -1.69
C TYR A 87 -22.11 3.84 -1.88
N ASN A 88 -23.28 3.63 -1.30
CA ASN A 88 -24.44 4.49 -1.58
C ASN A 88 -24.63 5.69 -0.63
N ARG A 89 -23.76 5.93 0.34
CA ARG A 89 -23.85 7.14 1.18
C ARG A 89 -22.45 7.60 1.59
N SER A 90 -22.03 8.73 1.04
CA SER A 90 -20.84 9.43 1.53
C SER A 90 -21.07 9.88 2.98
N ARG A 91 -20.55 9.10 3.92
CA ARG A 91 -20.57 9.46 5.33
C ARG A 91 -19.32 10.23 5.65
N ARG A 92 -19.44 11.25 6.49
CA ARG A 92 -18.34 12.13 6.85
C ARG A 92 -17.39 11.49 7.84
N GLY A 93 -17.88 10.55 8.66
CA GLY A 93 -17.10 9.94 9.71
C GLY A 93 -17.21 8.42 9.76
N TYR A 94 -16.12 7.78 10.14
CA TYR A 94 -16.00 6.37 10.43
C TYR A 94 -15.19 6.19 11.70
N MET A 95 -15.66 5.35 12.62
CA MET A 95 -14.94 4.97 13.81
C MET A 95 -15.01 3.46 13.99
N LYS A 96 -13.87 2.82 14.22
CA LYS A 96 -13.75 1.42 14.64
C LYS A 96 -13.10 1.39 16.01
N LEU A 97 -13.65 0.61 16.91
CA LEU A 97 -13.10 0.33 18.22
C LEU A 97 -13.18 -1.16 18.46
N SER A 98 -12.07 -1.80 18.77
CA SER A 98 -12.04 -3.22 19.09
C SER A 98 -10.97 -3.56 20.12
N ALA A 99 -11.24 -4.64 20.86
CA ALA A 99 -10.31 -5.23 21.78
C ALA A 99 -10.35 -6.76 21.66
N GLY A 100 -9.27 -7.43 22.03
CA GLY A 100 -9.15 -8.85 21.78
C GLY A 100 -8.37 -9.64 22.82
N ALA A 101 -8.39 -10.95 22.62
CA ALA A 101 -7.62 -11.92 23.37
C ALA A 101 -6.80 -12.76 22.34
N PRO A 102 -5.47 -12.92 22.51
CA PRO A 102 -4.62 -12.30 23.55
C PRO A 102 -4.76 -10.77 23.55
N LEU A 103 -4.42 -10.12 24.66
CA LEU A 103 -4.70 -8.70 24.86
C LEU A 103 -4.23 -7.84 23.68
N GLY A 104 -5.16 -7.27 22.95
CA GLY A 104 -4.94 -6.39 21.82
C GLY A 104 -5.98 -5.30 21.76
N SER A 105 -5.67 -4.20 21.12
CA SER A 105 -6.55 -3.06 20.91
C SER A 105 -6.38 -2.50 19.51
N ASP A 106 -7.49 -2.10 18.89
CA ASP A 106 -7.49 -1.42 17.60
C ASP A 106 -8.51 -0.28 17.66
N PHE A 107 -8.08 0.90 17.32
CA PHE A 107 -8.92 2.08 17.21
C PHE A 107 -8.63 2.81 15.89
N GLN A 108 -9.67 3.13 15.16
CA GLN A 108 -9.57 3.94 13.94
C GLN A 108 -10.66 5.00 13.96
N LEU A 109 -10.29 6.24 13.70
CA LEU A 109 -11.22 7.34 13.48
C LEU A 109 -10.85 8.03 12.18
N ARG A 110 -11.80 8.16 11.29
CA ARG A 110 -11.67 8.91 10.04
C ARG A 110 -12.82 9.89 9.95
N TYR A 111 -12.50 11.12 9.71
CA TYR A 111 -13.49 12.15 9.44
C TYR A 111 -13.01 13.05 8.31
N ALA A 112 -13.90 13.34 7.37
CA ALA A 112 -13.64 14.32 6.34
C ALA A 112 -14.90 15.13 6.05
N THR A 113 -14.74 16.42 5.89
CA THR A 113 -15.81 17.27 5.38
C THR A 113 -16.06 16.96 3.91
N GLN A 114 -17.27 17.18 3.42
CA GLN A 114 -17.50 17.11 1.99
C GLN A 114 -16.68 18.17 1.27
N ASN A 115 -16.07 17.79 0.14
CA ASN A 115 -15.44 18.75 -0.72
C ASN A 115 -16.48 19.77 -1.19
N SER A 116 -16.25 21.02 -0.87
CA SER A 116 -17.12 22.15 -1.21
C SER A 116 -16.39 23.08 -2.16
N ARG A 117 -17.10 24.09 -2.69
CA ARG A 117 -16.46 25.13 -3.51
C ARG A 117 -15.41 25.96 -2.75
N VAL A 118 -15.38 25.88 -1.44
CA VAL A 118 -14.41 26.59 -0.59
C VAL A 118 -13.21 25.69 -0.27
N GLY A 119 -13.47 24.41 -0.05
CA GLY A 119 -12.42 23.46 0.32
C GLY A 119 -12.94 22.30 1.17
N TYR A 120 -12.02 21.55 1.72
CA TYR A 120 -12.29 20.38 2.58
C TYR A 120 -11.26 20.29 3.70
N PHE A 121 -11.60 19.52 4.72
CA PHE A 121 -10.72 19.17 5.84
C PHE A 121 -10.99 17.73 6.27
N GLY A 122 -9.96 17.03 6.68
CA GLY A 122 -10.08 15.67 7.20
C GLY A 122 -9.06 15.35 8.28
N VAL A 123 -9.40 14.31 9.06
CA VAL A 123 -8.55 13.75 10.10
C VAL A 123 -8.63 12.22 10.07
N ASN A 124 -7.49 11.58 10.17
CA ASN A 124 -7.37 10.15 10.44
C ASN A 124 -6.60 9.95 11.74
N LEU A 125 -7.14 9.13 12.62
CA LEU A 125 -6.47 8.64 13.82
C LEU A 125 -6.51 7.13 13.78
N CYS A 126 -5.42 6.48 14.13
CA CYS A 126 -5.41 5.04 14.30
C CYS A 126 -4.48 4.62 15.43
N HIS A 127 -4.82 3.52 16.04
CA HIS A 127 -4.06 2.84 17.06
C HIS A 127 -4.22 1.34 16.85
N ASP A 128 -3.11 0.62 16.87
CA ASP A 128 -3.06 -0.84 16.87
C ASP A 128 -2.04 -1.26 17.94
N GLY A 129 -2.42 -2.14 18.85
CA GLY A 129 -1.58 -2.55 19.96
C GLY A 129 -1.76 -4.01 20.32
N GLY A 130 -0.64 -4.72 20.49
CA GLY A 130 -0.57 -6.07 21.05
C GLY A 130 0.21 -6.06 22.36
N PHE A 131 -0.39 -6.61 23.42
CA PHE A 131 0.15 -6.57 24.79
C PHE A 131 0.23 -7.97 25.39
N THR A 132 0.84 -8.92 24.69
CA THR A 132 0.85 -10.32 25.12
C THR A 132 2.22 -10.81 25.47
N SER A 133 2.31 -11.71 26.46
CA SER A 133 3.48 -12.53 26.64
C SER A 133 3.52 -13.60 25.55
N GLN A 134 4.68 -13.76 24.91
CA GLN A 134 4.89 -14.87 23.99
C GLN A 134 5.60 -15.98 24.74
N ASP A 135 4.99 -17.16 24.80
CA ASP A 135 5.64 -18.35 25.31
C ASP A 135 6.38 -19.04 24.18
N ASN A 136 7.68 -18.90 24.15
CA ASN A 136 8.56 -19.56 23.20
C ASN A 136 9.31 -20.72 23.86
N SER A 137 8.57 -21.66 24.44
CA SER A 137 9.15 -22.82 25.14
C SER A 137 9.99 -23.75 24.24
N LYS A 138 10.03 -23.51 22.93
CA LYS A 138 10.75 -24.32 21.93
C LYS A 138 11.90 -23.58 21.22
N GLY A 139 12.15 -22.31 21.51
CA GLY A 139 13.15 -21.52 20.81
C GLY A 139 14.46 -21.31 21.56
N VAL A 140 15.53 -21.08 20.80
CA VAL A 140 16.87 -20.75 21.31
C VAL A 140 16.90 -19.39 22.00
N VAL A 141 15.92 -18.55 21.73
CA VAL A 141 15.77 -17.20 22.28
C VAL A 141 14.69 -17.22 23.35
N ARG A 142 15.02 -16.85 24.58
CA ARG A 142 14.02 -16.72 25.65
C ARG A 142 13.14 -15.51 25.35
N PRO A 143 11.80 -15.68 25.28
CA PRO A 143 10.91 -14.55 25.08
C PRO A 143 10.97 -13.64 26.30
N ILE A 144 10.93 -12.35 26.05
CA ILE A 144 10.66 -11.37 27.09
C ILE A 144 9.26 -11.67 27.63
N SER A 145 9.08 -11.61 28.92
CA SER A 145 7.83 -11.95 29.60
C SER A 145 6.62 -11.11 29.16
N GLN A 146 6.85 -10.05 28.38
CA GLN A 146 5.81 -9.19 27.80
C GLN A 146 6.24 -8.71 26.43
N SER A 147 5.62 -9.19 25.37
CA SER A 147 5.73 -8.55 24.07
C SER A 147 4.80 -7.34 24.04
N TYR A 148 5.29 -6.28 23.45
CA TYR A 148 4.61 -5.00 23.43
C TYR A 148 4.90 -4.33 22.10
N ASP A 149 3.97 -4.52 21.17
CA ASP A 149 4.02 -3.87 19.87
C ASP A 149 2.87 -2.89 19.78
N MET A 150 3.17 -1.66 19.44
CA MET A 150 2.16 -0.62 19.33
C MET A 150 2.47 0.28 18.14
N ARG A 151 1.46 0.53 17.35
CA ARG A 151 1.48 1.48 16.24
C ARG A 151 0.38 2.47 16.42
N ASN A 152 0.70 3.66 16.23
CA ASN A 152 -0.27 4.70 16.43
C ASN A 152 -0.17 5.79 15.33
N GLY A 153 -1.27 6.46 14.86
CA GLY A 153 -1.37 7.32 13.70
C GLY A 153 -2.24 8.54 13.75
N LEU A 154 -1.73 9.70 13.32
CA LEU A 154 -2.52 10.87 12.99
C LEU A 154 -2.16 11.41 11.62
N ALA A 155 -3.17 11.63 10.79
CA ALA A 155 -3.07 12.47 9.63
C ALA A 155 -4.10 13.59 9.69
N LEU A 156 -3.67 14.82 9.50
CA LEU A 156 -4.51 15.98 9.27
C LEU A 156 -4.31 16.42 7.83
N PHE A 157 -5.38 16.61 7.11
CA PHE A 157 -5.28 17.05 5.72
C PHE A 157 -6.43 17.99 5.38
N GLY A 158 -6.18 18.87 4.42
CA GLY A 158 -7.20 19.76 3.94
C GLY A 158 -6.76 20.53 2.72
N GLY A 159 -7.73 21.10 2.02
CA GLY A 159 -7.50 21.90 0.84
C GLY A 159 -8.48 23.05 0.73
N ALA A 160 -8.03 24.14 0.12
CA ALA A 160 -8.83 25.31 -0.18
C ALA A 160 -8.68 25.70 -1.65
N TYR A 161 -9.79 26.00 -2.31
CA TYR A 161 -9.77 26.50 -3.69
C TYR A 161 -9.36 27.97 -3.76
N ILE A 162 -8.37 28.26 -4.59
CA ILE A 162 -7.90 29.59 -4.93
C ILE A 162 -8.15 29.80 -6.42
N GLY A 163 -9.32 30.32 -6.73
CA GLY A 163 -9.80 30.36 -8.11
C GLY A 163 -10.10 28.96 -8.63
N ARG A 164 -9.34 28.48 -9.62
CA ARG A 164 -9.45 27.12 -10.16
C ARG A 164 -8.42 26.14 -9.56
N GLN A 165 -7.35 26.67 -9.01
CA GLN A 165 -6.31 25.86 -8.37
C GLN A 165 -6.74 25.51 -6.94
N MET A 166 -6.13 24.46 -6.42
CA MET A 166 -6.31 24.04 -5.04
C MET A 166 -4.98 24.12 -4.29
N PHE A 167 -5.03 24.71 -3.11
CA PHE A 167 -3.97 24.60 -2.13
C PHE A 167 -4.33 23.47 -1.19
N GLU A 168 -3.47 22.48 -1.05
CA GLU A 168 -3.63 21.34 -0.18
C GLU A 168 -2.48 21.30 0.83
N ALA A 169 -2.80 20.91 2.05
CA ALA A 169 -1.81 20.69 3.09
C ALA A 169 -2.14 19.39 3.82
N SER A 170 -1.13 18.60 4.07
CA SER A 170 -1.23 17.43 4.95
C SER A 170 -0.12 17.46 5.98
N LEU A 171 -0.46 17.01 7.18
CA LEU A 171 0.46 16.78 8.29
C LEU A 171 0.26 15.35 8.74
N ASN A 172 1.33 14.62 8.74
CA ASN A 172 1.38 13.23 9.15
C ASN A 172 2.33 13.06 10.32
N ALA A 173 2.03 12.16 11.25
CA ALA A 173 2.94 11.85 12.33
C ALA A 173 2.71 10.43 12.89
N ASP A 174 3.78 9.65 13.12
CA ASP A 174 3.81 8.23 13.51
C ASP A 174 4.54 8.03 14.83
N TYR A 175 4.07 7.09 15.63
CA TYR A 175 4.81 6.64 16.79
C TYR A 175 4.62 5.15 17.01
N ASP A 176 5.68 4.39 16.78
CA ASP A 176 5.70 2.95 16.86
C ASP A 176 6.60 2.47 17.99
N ILE A 177 6.19 1.39 18.64
CA ILE A 177 6.97 0.72 19.67
C ILE A 177 7.08 -0.75 19.32
N TYR A 178 8.29 -1.29 19.33
CA TYR A 178 8.56 -2.69 19.09
C TYR A 178 9.45 -3.27 20.19
N ASN A 179 9.18 -4.48 20.61
CA ASN A 179 10.07 -5.21 21.51
C ASN A 179 10.96 -6.18 20.75
N ARG A 180 12.24 -6.17 21.04
CA ARG A 180 13.17 -7.22 20.63
C ARG A 180 13.06 -8.42 21.57
N TYR A 181 13.12 -9.62 21.01
CA TYR A 181 13.03 -10.86 21.77
C TYR A 181 14.38 -11.39 22.26
N ALA A 182 15.47 -10.86 21.77
CA ALA A 182 16.80 -11.28 22.18
C ALA A 182 17.22 -10.55 23.45
N GLU A 183 17.58 -11.30 24.51
CA GLU A 183 18.37 -10.78 25.62
C GLU A 183 19.81 -10.52 25.13
N LEU A 184 19.99 -9.51 24.32
CA LEU A 184 21.30 -9.00 24.01
C LEU A 184 21.67 -8.09 25.17
N ALA A 185 22.73 -8.43 25.90
CA ALA A 185 23.12 -7.81 27.18
C ALA A 185 23.34 -6.28 27.13
N GLU A 186 23.36 -5.68 25.97
CA GLU A 186 23.63 -4.26 25.73
C GLU A 186 22.62 -3.53 24.85
N ILE A 187 21.62 -4.23 24.27
CA ILE A 187 20.63 -3.61 23.39
C ILE A 187 19.30 -3.49 24.11
N PRO A 188 18.72 -2.28 24.16
CA PRO A 188 17.40 -2.09 24.75
C PRO A 188 16.36 -2.99 24.08
N THR A 189 15.59 -3.72 24.88
CA THR A 189 14.55 -4.62 24.38
C THR A 189 13.41 -3.85 23.72
N ARG A 190 13.10 -2.65 24.23
CA ARG A 190 12.04 -1.78 23.70
C ARG A 190 12.65 -0.70 22.81
N GLN A 191 12.09 -0.58 21.61
CA GLN A 191 12.47 0.41 20.61
C GLN A 191 11.30 1.32 20.29
N HIS A 192 11.60 2.59 20.13
CA HIS A 192 10.63 3.62 19.80
C HIS A 192 11.03 4.28 18.49
N PHE A 193 10.07 4.41 17.58
CA PHE A 193 10.22 5.11 16.32
C PHE A 193 9.23 6.26 16.27
N GLY A 194 9.69 7.40 15.80
CA GLY A 194 8.83 8.55 15.52
C GLY A 194 9.02 9.01 14.08
N ARG A 195 7.93 9.37 13.43
CA ARG A 195 7.97 10.00 12.11
C ARG A 195 7.00 11.16 12.10
N SER A 196 7.36 12.24 11.43
CA SER A 196 6.45 13.35 11.15
C SER A 196 6.72 13.89 9.76
N GLY A 197 5.67 14.25 9.04
CA GLY A 197 5.77 14.77 7.69
C GLY A 197 4.77 15.89 7.43
N VAL A 198 5.16 16.81 6.56
CA VAL A 198 4.30 17.87 6.05
C VAL A 198 4.41 17.86 4.54
N THR A 199 3.26 17.87 3.87
CA THR A 199 3.19 18.05 2.41
C THR A 199 2.30 19.23 2.11
N LEU A 200 2.77 20.10 1.23
CA LEU A 200 2.05 21.25 0.71
C LEU A 200 1.98 21.12 -0.81
N ARG A 201 0.78 21.19 -1.36
CA ARG A 201 0.56 21.12 -2.81
C ARG A 201 -0.27 22.32 -3.26
N TYR A 202 0.15 22.92 -4.35
CA TYR A 202 -0.61 23.97 -5.00
C TYR A 202 -0.67 23.73 -6.50
N GLY A 203 -1.86 23.74 -7.07
CA GLY A 203 -2.02 23.55 -8.51
C GLY A 203 -3.42 23.17 -8.94
N ASP A 204 -3.51 22.68 -10.16
CA ASP A 204 -4.73 22.14 -10.75
C ASP A 204 -4.97 20.70 -10.26
N ASP A 205 -6.19 20.22 -10.36
CA ASP A 205 -6.60 18.85 -10.01
C ASP A 205 -6.45 17.86 -11.18
N PHE A 206 -5.94 18.30 -12.32
CA PHE A 206 -5.79 17.52 -13.54
C PHE A 206 -7.09 16.85 -14.06
N SER A 207 -8.24 17.29 -13.56
CA SER A 207 -9.55 16.77 -14.00
C SER A 207 -9.93 17.18 -15.42
N ASN A 208 -9.38 18.29 -15.91
CA ASN A 208 -9.61 18.79 -17.26
C ASN A 208 -8.29 18.94 -18.01
N MET A 209 -7.85 17.89 -18.64
CA MET A 209 -6.58 17.85 -19.38
C MET A 209 -6.61 18.57 -20.74
N GLN A 210 -7.76 19.08 -21.20
CA GLN A 210 -7.84 19.89 -22.43
C GLN A 210 -7.11 21.25 -22.34
N ARG A 211 -6.73 21.62 -21.13
CA ARG A 211 -5.93 22.81 -20.84
C ARG A 211 -4.61 22.42 -20.18
N VAL A 212 -3.67 23.34 -20.15
CA VAL A 212 -2.46 23.16 -19.36
C VAL A 212 -2.83 23.14 -17.88
N ASN A 213 -2.49 22.07 -17.21
CA ASN A 213 -2.55 21.92 -15.77
C ASN A 213 -1.14 21.89 -15.20
N PHE A 214 -0.98 22.39 -13.99
CA PHE A 214 0.27 22.31 -13.26
C PHE A 214 0.01 22.02 -11.77
N ALA A 215 0.96 21.38 -11.13
CA ALA A 215 1.01 21.24 -9.68
C ALA A 215 2.44 21.41 -9.20
N VAL A 216 2.57 22.03 -8.04
CA VAL A 216 3.83 22.13 -7.29
C VAL A 216 3.60 21.53 -5.93
N GLU A 217 4.48 20.64 -5.54
CA GLU A 217 4.46 19.98 -4.24
C GLU A 217 5.76 20.25 -3.49
N LEU A 218 5.65 20.51 -2.21
CA LEU A 218 6.75 20.60 -1.27
C LEU A 218 6.49 19.64 -0.14
N HIS A 219 7.47 18.81 0.19
CA HIS A 219 7.35 17.90 1.31
C HIS A 219 8.57 17.94 2.22
N SER A 220 8.33 17.62 3.48
CA SER A 220 9.37 17.51 4.49
C SER A 220 8.98 16.42 5.45
N ASP A 221 9.85 15.42 5.60
CA ASP A 221 9.70 14.33 6.55
C ASP A 221 10.85 14.35 7.55
N TYR A 222 10.55 13.99 8.79
CA TYR A 222 11.54 13.74 9.83
C TYR A 222 11.24 12.41 10.50
N TRP A 223 12.22 11.56 10.54
CA TRP A 223 12.16 10.26 11.20
C TRP A 223 13.21 10.19 12.32
N MET A 224 12.87 9.51 13.41
CA MET A 224 13.77 9.30 14.54
C MET A 224 13.64 7.90 15.12
N TYR A 225 14.77 7.36 15.50
CA TYR A 225 14.88 6.17 16.34
C TYR A 225 15.34 6.57 17.74
N LEU A 226 14.58 6.15 18.74
CA LEU A 226 14.86 6.38 20.14
C LEU A 226 15.04 5.01 20.81
N PRO A 227 16.27 4.57 21.10
CA PRO A 227 16.45 3.42 21.98
C PRO A 227 15.83 3.74 23.34
N ALA A 228 15.34 2.73 24.06
CA ALA A 228 14.50 2.87 25.26
C ALA A 228 14.79 4.15 26.07
N ILE A 229 13.73 4.88 26.40
CA ILE A 229 13.78 6.24 26.99
C ILE A 229 14.67 6.33 28.25
N LEU A 230 14.94 5.18 28.89
CA LEU A 230 15.73 5.06 30.13
C LEU A 230 17.14 4.52 29.93
N SER A 231 17.58 4.22 28.71
CA SER A 231 18.95 3.78 28.47
C SER A 231 19.87 4.99 28.36
N GLU A 232 21.01 4.94 29.04
CA GLU A 232 22.10 5.92 28.92
C GLU A 232 22.76 5.92 27.52
N VAL A 233 22.38 4.99 26.67
CA VAL A 233 22.88 4.87 25.30
C VAL A 233 22.34 6.04 24.46
N GLN A 234 23.21 7.00 24.20
CA GLN A 234 22.89 8.26 23.49
C GLN A 234 22.70 8.11 21.99
N ASN A 235 22.47 6.92 21.47
CA ASN A 235 22.42 6.64 20.04
C ASN A 235 21.06 6.96 19.43
N ARG A 236 20.64 8.21 19.51
CA ARG A 236 19.48 8.71 18.78
C ARG A 236 19.86 8.88 17.31
N VAL A 237 19.18 8.17 16.44
CA VAL A 237 19.31 8.32 15.00
C VAL A 237 18.14 9.15 14.49
N GLY A 238 18.41 10.15 13.67
CA GLY A 238 17.39 10.96 13.03
C GLY A 238 17.75 11.18 11.58
N GLU A 239 16.77 11.05 10.71
CA GLU A 239 16.85 11.31 9.28
C GLU A 239 15.78 12.32 8.90
N TYR A 240 16.11 13.28 8.05
CA TYR A 240 15.14 14.19 7.45
C TYR A 240 15.18 14.09 5.94
N ASN A 241 14.03 14.30 5.32
CA ASN A 241 13.86 14.49 3.89
C ASN A 241 13.26 15.88 3.65
N LEU A 242 13.75 16.56 2.63
CA LEU A 242 13.16 17.77 2.09
C LEU A 242 13.08 17.61 0.58
N GLY A 243 11.89 17.75 0.03
CA GLY A 243 11.70 17.59 -1.40
C GLY A 243 10.74 18.58 -2.02
N ALA A 244 10.85 18.70 -3.33
CA ALA A 244 9.99 19.51 -4.18
C ALA A 244 9.71 18.76 -5.48
N ALA A 245 8.44 18.80 -5.93
CA ALA A 245 8.05 18.24 -7.22
C ALA A 245 7.21 19.25 -8.00
N VAL A 246 7.33 19.20 -9.32
CA VAL A 246 6.53 19.99 -10.26
C VAL A 246 6.01 19.08 -11.34
N GLU A 247 4.72 19.15 -11.59
CA GLU A 247 4.06 18.43 -12.67
C GLU A 247 3.37 19.42 -13.60
N VAL A 248 3.48 19.19 -14.90
CA VAL A 248 2.76 19.94 -15.93
C VAL A 248 2.19 18.95 -16.93
N GLY A 249 0.91 19.08 -17.25
CA GLY A 249 0.27 18.15 -18.19
C GLY A 249 -0.82 18.81 -19.03
N ARG A 250 -1.02 18.26 -20.24
CA ARG A 250 -2.10 18.66 -21.15
C ARG A 250 -2.42 17.57 -22.15
N ASP A 251 -3.70 17.49 -22.53
CA ASP A 251 -4.15 16.70 -23.67
C ASP A 251 -4.28 17.56 -24.93
N PHE A 252 -3.83 17.02 -26.03
CA PHE A 252 -3.97 17.56 -27.38
C PHE A 252 -4.85 16.59 -28.21
N GLY A 253 -6.17 16.69 -28.04
CA GLY A 253 -7.13 15.72 -28.58
C GLY A 253 -7.01 14.38 -27.87
N GLU A 254 -6.58 13.34 -28.58
CA GLU A 254 -6.37 11.98 -28.02
C GLU A 254 -4.95 11.78 -27.45
N ASN A 255 -4.11 12.80 -27.48
CA ASN A 255 -2.72 12.70 -27.05
C ASN A 255 -2.55 13.44 -25.72
N GLY A 256 -2.15 12.76 -24.67
CA GLY A 256 -1.73 13.32 -23.40
C GLY A 256 -0.21 13.52 -23.35
N VAL A 257 0.23 14.66 -22.84
CA VAL A 257 1.66 14.94 -22.59
C VAL A 257 1.80 15.45 -21.18
N GLY A 258 2.74 14.85 -20.44
CA GLY A 258 3.14 15.22 -19.08
C GLY A 258 4.64 15.49 -19.02
N ILE A 259 5.01 16.40 -18.14
CA ILE A 259 6.40 16.66 -17.76
C ILE A 259 6.43 16.72 -16.24
N ASN A 260 7.35 16.00 -15.65
CA ASN A 260 7.58 16.01 -14.21
C ASN A 260 9.03 16.40 -13.90
N PHE A 261 9.20 16.98 -12.73
CA PHE A 261 10.47 17.39 -12.19
C PHE A 261 10.43 17.15 -10.68
N GLY A 262 11.46 16.53 -10.13
CA GLY A 262 11.59 16.27 -8.70
C GLY A 262 12.98 16.56 -8.18
N TYR A 263 13.04 16.99 -6.95
CA TYR A 263 14.26 17.15 -6.18
C TYR A 263 14.03 16.71 -4.74
N ASP A 264 14.89 15.84 -4.23
CA ASP A 264 14.90 15.36 -2.87
C ASP A 264 16.28 15.49 -2.26
N MET A 265 16.32 15.85 -1.00
CA MET A 265 17.51 15.89 -0.19
C MET A 265 17.28 15.19 1.14
N TRP A 266 18.13 14.24 1.47
CA TRP A 266 18.12 13.57 2.77
C TRP A 266 19.34 13.96 3.57
N GLY A 267 19.16 14.04 4.87
CA GLY A 267 20.25 14.26 5.81
C GLY A 267 19.99 13.59 7.15
N GLY A 268 21.04 13.32 7.87
CA GLY A 268 20.98 12.73 9.20
C GLY A 268 21.41 13.68 10.29
N ASN A 269 21.17 13.29 11.54
CA ASN A 269 21.74 13.95 12.72
C ASN A 269 23.21 13.54 12.92
N ALA A 270 23.84 14.01 13.99
CA ALA A 270 25.26 13.74 14.30
C ALA A 270 25.61 12.24 14.44
N ASN A 271 24.63 11.40 14.68
CA ASN A 271 24.81 9.94 14.77
C ASN A 271 24.54 9.22 13.44
N LEU A 272 24.06 9.95 12.43
CA LEU A 272 23.84 9.48 11.08
C LEU A 272 24.39 10.53 10.12
N GLU A 273 25.69 10.52 9.87
CA GLU A 273 26.35 11.44 8.95
C GLU A 273 26.02 11.09 7.49
N ARG A 274 24.81 11.43 7.07
CA ARG A 274 24.32 11.17 5.73
C ARG A 274 23.88 12.48 5.06
N LYS A 275 24.24 12.64 3.79
CA LYS A 275 23.79 13.74 2.92
C LYS A 275 23.60 13.16 1.52
N ASP A 276 22.36 12.84 1.20
CA ASP A 276 21.99 12.31 -0.09
C ASP A 276 21.18 13.36 -0.85
N MET A 277 21.23 13.30 -2.16
CA MET A 277 20.37 14.11 -3.00
C MET A 277 19.97 13.36 -4.26
N ARG A 278 18.76 13.61 -4.68
CA ARG A 278 18.18 13.08 -5.92
C ARG A 278 17.56 14.21 -6.72
N PHE A 279 17.72 14.10 -8.00
CA PHE A 279 17.11 14.99 -8.97
C PHE A 279 16.55 14.14 -10.10
N ASN A 280 15.31 14.40 -10.50
CA ASN A 280 14.71 13.70 -11.62
C ASN A 280 13.95 14.65 -12.55
N VAL A 281 13.92 14.29 -13.82
CA VAL A 281 13.09 14.94 -14.83
C VAL A 281 12.53 13.88 -15.75
N GLY A 282 11.23 13.90 -15.97
CA GLY A 282 10.52 12.94 -16.78
C GLY A 282 9.60 13.58 -17.80
N VAL A 283 9.32 12.84 -18.86
CA VAL A 283 8.34 13.19 -19.89
C VAL A 283 7.47 11.97 -20.12
N ASP A 284 6.17 12.17 -20.08
CA ASP A 284 5.15 11.16 -20.30
C ASP A 284 4.31 11.50 -21.52
N TYR A 285 4.00 10.50 -22.30
CA TYR A 285 3.09 10.58 -23.44
C TYR A 285 2.06 9.47 -23.35
N SER A 286 0.79 9.81 -23.53
CA SER A 286 -0.31 8.84 -23.57
C SER A 286 -1.20 9.06 -24.78
N ARG A 287 -1.73 7.97 -25.32
CA ARG A 287 -2.69 8.02 -26.43
C ARG A 287 -3.56 6.78 -26.47
N THR A 288 -4.86 7.02 -26.69
CA THR A 288 -5.82 5.97 -27.05
C THR A 288 -6.01 5.96 -28.56
N PHE A 289 -5.78 4.82 -29.21
CA PHE A 289 -5.97 4.65 -30.65
C PHE A 289 -6.70 3.32 -30.96
N GLY A 290 -7.95 3.44 -31.33
CA GLY A 290 -8.81 2.30 -31.60
C GLY A 290 -9.08 1.46 -30.37
N ILE A 291 -8.46 0.28 -30.27
CA ILE A 291 -8.57 -0.64 -29.13
C ILE A 291 -7.31 -0.61 -28.25
N PHE A 292 -6.34 0.24 -28.55
CA PHE A 292 -5.08 0.29 -27.84
C PHE A 292 -5.02 1.56 -26.98
N ASP A 293 -4.73 1.38 -25.69
CA ASP A 293 -4.33 2.44 -24.79
C ASP A 293 -2.82 2.32 -24.57
N LEU A 294 -2.10 3.37 -24.91
CA LEU A 294 -0.64 3.43 -24.82
C LEU A 294 -0.25 4.58 -23.91
N ALA A 295 0.61 4.30 -22.92
CA ALA A 295 1.33 5.29 -22.16
C ALA A 295 2.82 4.95 -22.19
N VAL A 296 3.65 5.94 -22.50
CA VAL A 296 5.12 5.82 -22.57
C VAL A 296 5.72 6.98 -21.82
N GLY A 297 6.64 6.70 -20.93
CA GLY A 297 7.39 7.72 -20.20
C GLY A 297 8.87 7.43 -20.20
N LEU A 298 9.65 8.47 -20.03
CA LEU A 298 11.09 8.41 -19.85
C LEU A 298 11.49 9.41 -18.79
N GLU A 299 12.10 8.91 -17.72
CA GLU A 299 12.63 9.74 -16.66
C GLU A 299 14.17 9.62 -16.60
N TYR A 300 14.84 10.73 -16.49
CA TYR A 300 16.24 10.79 -16.14
C TYR A 300 16.38 11.13 -14.67
N MET A 301 17.22 10.39 -13.96
CA MET A 301 17.46 10.58 -12.53
C MET A 301 18.96 10.65 -12.25
N TYR A 302 19.36 11.67 -11.50
CA TYR A 302 20.66 11.77 -10.86
C TYR A 302 20.51 11.49 -9.37
N ASP A 303 21.28 10.55 -8.85
CA ASP A 303 21.20 10.10 -7.46
C ASP A 303 22.60 10.10 -6.82
N LYS A 304 22.78 10.84 -5.76
CA LYS A 304 24.04 10.92 -5.02
C LYS A 304 23.85 10.45 -3.59
N VAL A 305 24.45 9.32 -3.27
CA VAL A 305 24.45 8.71 -1.95
C VAL A 305 25.71 9.10 -1.21
N ALA A 306 25.59 9.42 0.07
CA ALA A 306 26.70 9.76 0.96
C ALA A 306 27.76 8.64 1.00
N GLY A 307 29.02 9.02 1.14
CA GLY A 307 30.15 8.09 1.14
C GLY A 307 30.60 7.63 -0.26
N ARG A 308 29.90 8.02 -1.33
CA ARG A 308 30.31 7.77 -2.71
C ARG A 308 30.88 9.03 -3.35
N GLU A 309 32.02 8.92 -4.01
CA GLU A 309 32.67 10.06 -4.68
C GLU A 309 31.81 10.63 -5.81
N LYS A 310 31.18 9.75 -6.59
CA LYS A 310 30.37 10.12 -7.75
C LYS A 310 28.89 9.74 -7.54
N GLY A 311 28.00 10.59 -8.04
CA GLY A 311 26.59 10.24 -8.19
C GLY A 311 26.33 9.24 -9.30
N SER A 312 25.24 8.55 -9.21
CA SER A 312 24.74 7.61 -10.23
C SER A 312 23.75 8.31 -11.15
N HIS A 313 23.73 7.89 -12.40
CA HIS A 313 22.81 8.38 -13.42
C HIS A 313 21.93 7.23 -13.88
N PHE A 314 20.63 7.41 -13.83
CA PHE A 314 19.66 6.40 -14.23
C PHE A 314 18.76 6.96 -15.34
N VAL A 315 18.38 6.06 -16.23
CA VAL A 315 17.35 6.31 -17.24
C VAL A 315 16.24 5.32 -16.95
N LEU A 316 15.05 5.83 -16.62
CA LEU A 316 13.91 5.08 -16.12
C LEU A 316 12.79 5.12 -17.16
N PRO A 317 12.70 4.16 -18.07
CA PRO A 317 11.60 4.06 -19.02
C PRO A 317 10.35 3.47 -18.36
N HIS A 318 9.19 3.96 -18.80
CA HIS A 318 7.88 3.46 -18.44
C HIS A 318 7.08 3.17 -19.70
N LEU A 319 6.44 2.03 -19.77
CA LEU A 319 5.58 1.66 -20.88
C LEU A 319 4.37 0.90 -20.35
N LYS A 320 3.19 1.38 -20.67
CA LYS A 320 1.95 0.67 -20.40
C LYS A 320 1.15 0.58 -21.69
N MET A 321 0.80 -0.62 -22.06
CA MET A 321 -0.05 -0.89 -23.21
C MET A 321 -1.17 -1.83 -22.80
N LEU A 322 -2.40 -1.39 -23.02
CA LEU A 322 -3.60 -2.18 -22.81
C LEU A 322 -4.33 -2.34 -24.15
N VAL A 323 -4.84 -3.54 -24.41
CA VAL A 323 -5.68 -3.82 -25.57
C VAL A 323 -7.12 -3.94 -25.10
N ASP A 324 -7.91 -2.87 -25.27
CA ASP A 324 -9.34 -2.87 -24.92
C ASP A 324 -10.15 -3.56 -26.04
N LEU A 325 -10.43 -4.82 -25.84
CA LEU A 325 -11.37 -5.55 -26.67
C LEU A 325 -12.79 -5.20 -26.18
N LYS A 326 -13.55 -4.42 -26.94
CA LYS A 326 -14.88 -3.83 -26.64
C LYS A 326 -15.92 -4.74 -25.95
N LYS A 327 -15.59 -5.97 -25.67
CA LYS A 327 -16.40 -6.93 -24.89
C LYS A 327 -15.86 -7.19 -23.50
N ALA A 328 -14.78 -6.53 -23.09
CA ALA A 328 -14.12 -6.64 -21.78
C ALA A 328 -13.85 -8.08 -21.28
N ALA A 329 -14.13 -9.09 -22.09
CA ALA A 329 -13.96 -10.48 -21.69
C ALA A 329 -12.48 -10.90 -21.65
N PHE A 330 -11.63 -10.22 -22.41
CA PHE A 330 -10.21 -10.50 -22.49
C PHE A 330 -9.45 -9.24 -22.92
N ALA A 331 -8.60 -8.73 -22.04
CA ALA A 331 -7.80 -7.54 -22.26
C ALA A 331 -6.31 -7.87 -21.97
N PRO A 332 -5.52 -8.16 -23.01
CA PRO A 332 -4.08 -8.32 -22.84
C PRO A 332 -3.42 -6.99 -22.50
N TYR A 333 -2.38 -7.04 -21.66
CA TYR A 333 -1.60 -5.87 -21.32
C TYR A 333 -0.09 -6.19 -21.26
N LEU A 334 0.69 -5.15 -21.46
CA LEU A 334 2.12 -5.14 -21.24
C LEU A 334 2.47 -3.91 -20.43
N GLU A 335 3.21 -4.11 -19.34
CA GLU A 335 3.73 -3.05 -18.48
C GLU A 335 5.23 -3.23 -18.36
N PHE A 336 5.97 -2.15 -18.58
CA PHE A 336 7.36 -2.03 -18.23
C PHE A 336 7.50 -0.83 -17.33
N ASP A 337 7.98 -1.05 -16.12
CA ASP A 337 8.17 0.00 -15.11
C ASP A 337 9.59 0.01 -14.60
N SER A 338 10.06 1.18 -14.19
CA SER A 338 11.36 1.32 -13.58
C SER A 338 11.35 2.39 -12.50
N ASN A 339 11.99 2.11 -11.39
CA ASN A 339 12.07 3.03 -10.27
C ASN A 339 13.36 2.87 -9.47
N VAL A 340 13.70 3.90 -8.69
CA VAL A 340 14.81 3.88 -7.74
C VAL A 340 14.28 4.10 -6.34
N SER A 341 14.38 3.07 -5.49
CA SER A 341 13.99 3.11 -4.09
C SER A 341 15.14 3.65 -3.23
N TYR A 342 14.81 4.53 -2.28
CA TYR A 342 15.77 5.09 -1.36
C TYR A 342 16.04 4.15 -0.18
N ASN A 343 17.32 3.83 0.07
CA ASN A 343 17.78 2.94 1.14
C ASN A 343 18.35 3.76 2.33
N GLY A 344 17.56 4.69 2.85
CA GLY A 344 17.88 5.44 4.05
C GLY A 344 17.51 4.72 5.34
N ALA A 345 17.88 5.28 6.48
CA ALA A 345 17.60 4.71 7.79
C ALA A 345 16.09 4.54 8.01
N ALA A 346 15.30 5.57 7.68
CA ALA A 346 13.85 5.53 7.80
C ALA A 346 13.23 4.38 7.00
N SER A 347 13.63 4.20 5.74
CA SER A 347 13.09 3.14 4.87
C SER A 347 13.53 1.74 5.33
N LEU A 348 14.77 1.59 5.79
CA LEU A 348 15.30 0.32 6.27
C LEU A 348 14.59 -0.13 7.56
N TYR A 349 14.40 0.79 8.51
CA TYR A 349 13.65 0.46 9.73
C TYR A 349 12.15 0.27 9.50
N ALA A 350 11.56 0.94 8.52
CA ALA A 350 10.19 0.67 8.10
C ALA A 350 10.04 -0.74 7.51
N SER A 351 11.07 -1.21 6.78
CA SER A 351 11.10 -2.56 6.23
C SER A 351 11.42 -3.62 7.27
N ASN A 352 12.28 -3.29 8.25
CA ASN A 352 12.66 -4.21 9.33
C ASN A 352 12.96 -3.45 10.64
N PRO A 353 12.02 -3.40 11.60
CA PRO A 353 12.18 -2.69 12.85
C PRO A 353 13.22 -3.33 13.80
N TYR A 354 13.67 -4.55 13.51
CA TYR A 354 14.64 -5.30 14.31
C TYR A 354 16.08 -5.16 13.82
N LEU A 355 16.30 -4.24 12.91
CA LEU A 355 17.63 -3.88 12.41
C LEU A 355 18.54 -3.39 13.54
N ASP A 356 19.79 -3.85 13.57
CA ASP A 356 20.78 -3.38 14.52
C ASP A 356 21.51 -2.15 13.98
N TYR A 357 21.33 -1.05 14.67
CA TYR A 357 22.03 0.19 14.36
C TYR A 357 23.55 0.08 14.55
N GLY A 358 24.00 -0.58 15.62
CA GLY A 358 25.42 -0.71 15.91
C GLY A 358 26.20 -1.41 14.80
N LEU A 359 25.61 -2.47 14.24
CA LEU A 359 26.19 -3.19 13.11
C LEU A 359 26.10 -2.41 11.80
N MET A 360 25.08 -1.55 11.67
CA MET A 360 24.79 -0.82 10.45
C MET A 360 25.35 0.61 10.43
N ALA A 361 25.85 1.13 11.55
CA ALA A 361 26.24 2.53 11.68
C ALA A 361 27.22 3.01 10.59
N ASN A 362 28.18 2.16 10.21
CA ASN A 362 29.12 2.46 9.12
C ASN A 362 28.59 2.06 7.75
N SER A 363 27.63 1.13 7.68
CA SER A 363 27.07 0.60 6.43
C SER A 363 25.93 1.45 5.90
N PHE A 364 25.17 2.14 6.75
CA PHE A 364 24.11 3.06 6.32
C PHE A 364 24.60 4.16 5.38
N VAL A 365 25.81 4.66 5.61
CA VAL A 365 26.41 5.71 4.78
C VAL A 365 26.75 5.20 3.39
N SER A 366 26.92 3.90 3.21
CA SER A 366 27.43 3.29 1.97
C SER A 366 26.43 2.41 1.21
N LEU A 367 25.24 2.13 1.78
CA LEU A 367 24.23 1.35 1.07
C LEU A 367 23.73 2.11 -0.16
N PRO A 368 23.86 1.53 -1.36
CA PRO A 368 23.33 2.12 -2.58
C PRO A 368 21.81 2.03 -2.60
N ASN A 369 21.18 2.94 -3.33
CA ASN A 369 19.75 2.86 -3.60
C ASN A 369 19.43 1.69 -4.55
N THR A 370 18.26 1.11 -4.39
CA THR A 370 17.81 -0.03 -5.19
C THR A 370 17.16 0.46 -6.48
N LEU A 371 17.66 -0.02 -7.62
CA LEU A 371 17.07 0.24 -8.94
C LEU A 371 16.31 -1.00 -9.40
N ASN A 372 15.05 -0.83 -9.76
CA ASN A 372 14.19 -1.88 -10.29
C ASN A 372 13.85 -1.61 -11.76
N TYR A 373 13.89 -2.67 -12.56
CA TYR A 373 13.28 -2.76 -13.90
C TYR A 373 12.33 -3.94 -13.89
N ASP A 374 11.05 -3.70 -14.12
CA ASP A 374 9.97 -4.67 -14.04
C ASP A 374 9.24 -4.75 -15.39
N LEU A 375 9.22 -5.92 -16.01
CA LEU A 375 8.46 -6.20 -17.22
C LEU A 375 7.37 -7.21 -16.90
N THR A 376 6.12 -6.82 -17.07
CA THR A 376 4.96 -7.69 -16.85
C THR A 376 4.12 -7.78 -18.12
N VAL A 377 3.80 -9.00 -18.51
CA VAL A 377 2.87 -9.31 -19.60
C VAL A 377 1.75 -10.15 -19.03
N GLY A 378 0.53 -9.76 -19.31
CA GLY A 378 -0.62 -10.45 -18.75
C GLY A 378 -1.89 -10.24 -19.54
N PHE A 379 -2.95 -10.76 -18.98
CA PHE A 379 -4.29 -10.51 -19.45
C PHE A 379 -5.25 -10.42 -18.27
N THR A 380 -6.25 -9.58 -18.43
CA THR A 380 -7.35 -9.43 -17.48
C THR A 380 -8.68 -9.53 -18.23
N GLY A 381 -9.72 -9.86 -17.53
CA GLY A 381 -11.03 -9.93 -18.14
C GLY A 381 -12.18 -10.04 -17.15
N VAL A 382 -13.36 -9.72 -17.68
CA VAL A 382 -14.61 -9.75 -16.92
C VAL A 382 -15.63 -10.54 -17.72
N LEU A 383 -16.19 -11.59 -17.11
CA LEU A 383 -17.17 -12.48 -17.72
C LEU A 383 -18.49 -12.43 -16.95
N ASP A 384 -19.55 -12.97 -17.58
CA ASP A 384 -20.87 -13.15 -16.97
C ASP A 384 -21.40 -11.86 -16.30
N GLN A 385 -21.55 -10.80 -17.12
CA GLN A 385 -22.06 -9.51 -16.65
C GLN A 385 -21.34 -8.98 -15.40
N SER A 386 -20.01 -9.14 -15.38
CA SER A 386 -19.13 -8.70 -14.29
C SER A 386 -19.23 -9.52 -13.01
N ARG A 387 -19.78 -10.72 -13.05
CA ARG A 387 -19.77 -11.62 -11.90
C ARG A 387 -18.45 -12.34 -11.71
N PHE A 388 -17.69 -12.53 -12.77
CA PHE A 388 -16.39 -13.19 -12.75
C PHE A 388 -15.34 -12.26 -13.33
N SER A 389 -14.33 -11.91 -12.56
CA SER A 389 -13.15 -11.19 -13.01
C SER A 389 -11.90 -12.03 -12.76
N TYR A 390 -10.93 -11.90 -13.65
CA TYR A 390 -9.68 -12.63 -13.55
C TYR A 390 -8.51 -11.83 -14.10
N ARG A 391 -7.33 -12.10 -13.59
CA ARG A 391 -6.05 -11.59 -14.05
C ARG A 391 -5.04 -12.73 -14.05
N ALA A 392 -4.19 -12.81 -15.05
CA ALA A 392 -3.03 -13.69 -15.03
C ALA A 392 -1.85 -13.00 -15.71
N TYR A 393 -0.66 -13.19 -15.16
CA TYR A 393 0.52 -12.52 -15.65
C TYR A 393 1.79 -13.32 -15.44
N VAL A 394 2.79 -12.98 -16.25
CA VAL A 394 4.17 -13.36 -16.08
C VAL A 394 5.02 -12.10 -16.14
N GLY A 395 5.95 -11.96 -15.21
CA GLY A 395 6.86 -10.82 -15.13
C GLY A 395 8.31 -11.25 -14.98
N GLY A 396 9.19 -10.42 -15.50
CA GLY A 396 10.63 -10.51 -15.29
C GLY A 396 11.10 -9.23 -14.63
N ARG A 397 11.83 -9.34 -13.51
CA ARG A 397 12.34 -8.20 -12.77
C ARG A 397 13.87 -8.28 -12.70
N TYR A 398 14.54 -7.19 -13.00
CA TYR A 398 15.96 -7.01 -12.71
C TYR A 398 16.12 -5.96 -11.64
N ILE A 399 16.76 -6.33 -10.54
CA ILE A 399 16.94 -5.47 -9.38
C ILE A 399 18.42 -5.27 -9.14
N GLN A 400 18.87 -4.04 -9.25
CA GLN A 400 20.24 -3.68 -8.91
C GLN A 400 20.28 -3.15 -7.49
N ASN A 401 21.22 -3.64 -6.68
CA ASN A 401 21.36 -3.33 -5.26
C ASN A 401 20.10 -3.66 -4.44
N GLU A 402 19.49 -4.82 -4.67
CA GLU A 402 18.42 -5.32 -3.82
C GLU A 402 18.91 -5.52 -2.38
N LEU A 403 18.04 -5.26 -1.41
CA LEU A 403 18.33 -5.45 0.00
C LEU A 403 18.15 -6.91 0.40
N PHE A 404 19.19 -7.50 0.96
CA PHE A 404 19.20 -8.83 1.54
C PHE A 404 19.37 -8.73 3.05
N TRP A 405 18.41 -9.31 3.78
CA TRP A 405 18.42 -9.35 5.21
C TRP A 405 19.11 -10.62 5.72
N TYR A 406 20.05 -10.47 6.63
CA TYR A 406 20.69 -11.59 7.29
C TYR A 406 20.70 -11.40 8.81
N VAL A 407 20.90 -12.48 9.54
CA VAL A 407 20.89 -12.55 11.01
C VAL A 407 22.30 -12.76 11.53
N PRO A 408 23.01 -11.71 11.98
CA PRO A 408 24.32 -11.86 12.59
C PRO A 408 24.25 -12.47 14.01
N THR A 409 23.15 -12.22 14.71
CA THR A 409 22.87 -12.74 16.06
C THR A 409 21.36 -12.99 16.17
N PRO A 410 20.90 -14.05 16.88
CA PRO A 410 19.49 -14.37 16.99
C PRO A 410 18.62 -13.17 17.37
N GLY A 411 17.59 -12.87 16.54
CA GLY A 411 16.68 -11.76 16.76
C GLY A 411 17.20 -10.36 16.37
N VAL A 412 18.38 -10.29 15.77
CA VAL A 412 18.97 -9.04 15.26
C VAL A 412 19.25 -9.18 13.78
N PHE A 413 18.95 -8.14 13.02
CA PHE A 413 19.11 -8.13 11.58
C PHE A 413 20.15 -7.11 11.12
N ALA A 414 20.80 -7.44 10.02
CA ALA A 414 21.61 -6.53 9.24
C ALA A 414 21.21 -6.66 7.76
N ALA A 415 21.59 -5.68 6.96
CA ALA A 415 21.27 -5.65 5.54
C ALA A 415 22.54 -5.58 4.68
N SER A 416 22.49 -6.22 3.53
CA SER A 416 23.49 -6.14 2.46
C SER A 416 22.77 -5.87 1.14
N THR A 417 23.51 -5.51 0.11
CA THR A 417 22.92 -5.29 -1.22
C THR A 417 23.64 -6.12 -2.28
N ALA A 418 22.87 -6.68 -3.21
CA ALA A 418 23.38 -7.40 -4.37
C ALA A 418 22.40 -7.27 -5.54
N ASN A 419 22.80 -7.70 -6.72
CA ASN A 419 21.88 -7.75 -7.86
C ASN A 419 21.05 -9.03 -7.81
N ASP A 420 19.79 -8.91 -8.25
CA ASP A 420 18.87 -10.03 -8.37
C ASP A 420 18.13 -10.01 -9.71
N MET A 421 17.85 -11.19 -10.22
CA MET A 421 16.96 -11.41 -11.35
C MET A 421 15.80 -12.28 -10.90
N ARG A 422 14.59 -11.80 -11.12
CA ARG A 422 13.38 -12.43 -10.59
C ARG A 422 12.40 -12.73 -11.71
N LEU A 423 11.89 -13.94 -11.74
CA LEU A 423 10.72 -14.32 -12.53
C LEU A 423 9.50 -14.38 -11.59
N VAL A 424 8.42 -13.73 -12.00
CA VAL A 424 7.17 -13.69 -11.23
C VAL A 424 6.04 -14.24 -12.09
N LEU A 425 5.22 -15.11 -11.51
CA LEU A 425 4.00 -15.64 -12.12
C LEU A 425 2.85 -15.38 -11.16
N GLY A 426 1.72 -14.90 -11.67
CA GLY A 426 0.54 -14.67 -10.84
C GLY A 426 -0.76 -14.94 -11.57
N ALA A 427 -1.75 -15.40 -10.80
CA ALA A 427 -3.12 -15.54 -11.24
C ALA A 427 -4.07 -15.19 -10.11
N GLU A 428 -5.08 -14.40 -10.42
CA GLU A 428 -6.08 -13.89 -9.49
C GLU A 428 -7.46 -14.09 -10.09
N LEU A 429 -8.42 -14.40 -9.25
CA LEU A 429 -9.80 -14.52 -9.65
C LEU A 429 -10.74 -13.97 -8.58
N GLN A 430 -11.84 -13.40 -9.02
CA GLN A 430 -12.93 -12.97 -8.17
C GLN A 430 -14.26 -13.40 -8.81
N TYR A 431 -15.13 -14.02 -8.02
CA TYR A 431 -16.41 -14.53 -8.49
C TYR A 431 -17.55 -14.15 -7.55
N ARG A 432 -18.62 -13.60 -8.12
CA ARG A 432 -19.84 -13.21 -7.43
C ARG A 432 -21.05 -13.94 -7.99
N PRO A 433 -21.26 -15.21 -7.62
CA PRO A 433 -22.37 -16.02 -8.20
C PRO A 433 -23.75 -15.44 -7.88
N VAL A 434 -23.91 -14.82 -6.72
CA VAL A 434 -25.16 -14.18 -6.28
C VAL A 434 -24.85 -12.87 -5.54
N SER A 435 -25.84 -12.00 -5.43
CA SER A 435 -25.74 -10.68 -4.79
C SER A 435 -25.40 -10.77 -3.30
N GLY A 436 -24.49 -11.26 -2.78
CA GLY A 436 -24.14 -11.38 -1.36
C GLY A 436 -22.99 -12.33 -1.13
N LEU A 437 -22.59 -13.08 -2.15
CA LEU A 437 -21.47 -14.02 -2.07
C LEU A 437 -20.32 -13.53 -2.96
N LEU A 438 -19.16 -13.34 -2.35
CA LEU A 438 -17.90 -13.07 -3.00
C LEU A 438 -16.94 -14.22 -2.73
N ILE A 439 -16.30 -14.72 -3.75
CA ILE A 439 -15.22 -15.70 -3.68
C ILE A 439 -14.03 -15.10 -4.41
N GLY A 440 -12.89 -14.97 -3.74
CA GLY A 440 -11.63 -14.53 -4.30
C GLY A 440 -10.55 -15.56 -4.07
N ALA A 441 -9.61 -15.67 -5.00
CA ALA A 441 -8.39 -16.45 -4.83
C ALA A 441 -7.25 -15.85 -5.65
N GLY A 442 -6.03 -15.93 -5.09
CA GLY A 442 -4.80 -15.50 -5.71
C GLY A 442 -3.70 -16.56 -5.56
N ILE A 443 -2.84 -16.64 -6.54
CA ILE A 443 -1.64 -17.48 -6.51
C ILE A 443 -0.49 -16.68 -7.09
N HIS A 444 0.64 -16.65 -6.37
CA HIS A 444 1.86 -15.98 -6.79
C HIS A 444 3.04 -16.93 -6.63
N TYR A 445 3.85 -17.02 -7.66
CA TYR A 445 5.08 -17.78 -7.64
C TYR A 445 6.23 -16.89 -8.07
N ARG A 446 7.35 -17.04 -7.39
CA ARG A 446 8.59 -16.30 -7.63
C ARG A 446 9.77 -17.25 -7.73
N TYR A 447 10.65 -16.95 -8.66
CA TYR A 447 11.95 -17.59 -8.79
C TYR A 447 13.02 -16.52 -8.86
N ASP A 448 13.98 -16.55 -7.92
CA ASP A 448 15.06 -15.58 -7.81
C ASP A 448 16.38 -16.21 -8.24
N LYS A 449 17.19 -15.42 -8.94
CA LYS A 449 18.58 -15.72 -9.26
C LYS A 449 19.45 -14.56 -8.82
N SER A 450 19.86 -14.62 -7.55
CA SER A 450 20.64 -13.57 -6.90
C SER A 450 22.13 -13.78 -7.04
N GLU A 451 22.88 -12.67 -7.08
CA GLU A 451 24.34 -12.62 -6.92
C GLU A 451 24.77 -12.52 -5.44
N SER A 452 23.82 -12.44 -4.51
CA SER A 452 24.07 -12.34 -3.07
C SER A 452 24.61 -13.67 -2.49
N GLU A 453 25.48 -13.56 -1.51
CA GLU A 453 25.84 -14.67 -0.61
C GLU A 453 24.70 -15.00 0.38
N TYR A 454 23.74 -14.08 0.55
CA TYR A 454 22.59 -14.23 1.45
C TYR A 454 21.36 -14.68 0.67
N VAL A 455 20.55 -15.53 1.32
CA VAL A 455 19.30 -16.03 0.73
C VAL A 455 18.22 -14.96 0.70
N VAL A 456 17.35 -15.05 -0.30
CA VAL A 456 16.16 -14.19 -0.37
C VAL A 456 15.15 -14.63 0.69
N SER A 457 14.81 -13.74 1.61
CA SER A 457 13.96 -14.06 2.77
C SER A 457 12.46 -14.13 2.47
N GLU A 458 12.02 -13.64 1.33
CA GLU A 458 10.61 -13.72 0.94
C GLU A 458 10.24 -15.12 0.44
N PRO A 459 8.99 -15.61 0.66
CA PRO A 459 8.58 -16.94 0.18
C PRO A 459 8.50 -16.96 -1.34
N ASN A 460 8.93 -18.08 -1.95
CA ASN A 460 8.84 -18.28 -3.39
C ASN A 460 7.43 -18.62 -3.89
N PHE A 461 6.52 -18.94 -2.99
CA PHE A 461 5.13 -19.25 -3.29
C PHE A 461 4.21 -18.60 -2.26
N MET A 462 3.17 -17.92 -2.73
CA MET A 462 2.10 -17.38 -1.92
C MET A 462 0.77 -17.68 -2.59
N ALA A 463 -0.24 -17.98 -1.78
CA ALA A 463 -1.62 -18.09 -2.25
C ALA A 463 -2.55 -17.52 -1.18
N ASP A 464 -3.62 -16.91 -1.62
CA ASP A 464 -4.69 -16.41 -0.77
C ASP A 464 -6.06 -16.88 -1.27
N ALA A 465 -7.00 -16.94 -0.36
CA ALA A 465 -8.39 -17.24 -0.68
C ALA A 465 -9.30 -16.49 0.30
N ILE A 466 -10.39 -15.94 -0.21
CA ILE A 466 -11.39 -15.25 0.58
C ILE A 466 -12.79 -15.68 0.14
N VAL A 467 -13.66 -15.91 1.11
CA VAL A 467 -15.09 -16.12 0.91
C VAL A 467 -15.83 -15.16 1.83
N GLU A 468 -16.58 -14.27 1.25
CA GLU A 468 -17.46 -13.36 1.99
C GLU A 468 -18.92 -13.68 1.66
N TYR A 469 -19.78 -13.73 2.68
CA TYR A 469 -21.19 -13.94 2.51
C TYR A 469 -22.03 -12.98 3.34
N LYS A 470 -22.87 -12.22 2.67
CA LYS A 470 -23.83 -11.32 3.29
C LYS A 470 -25.25 -11.88 3.18
N ILE A 471 -25.87 -12.05 4.31
CA ILE A 471 -27.28 -12.45 4.38
C ILE A 471 -28.04 -11.53 5.35
N LYS A 472 -29.00 -10.78 4.85
CA LYS A 472 -29.76 -9.78 5.61
C LYS A 472 -28.81 -8.81 6.36
N LYS A 473 -28.76 -8.90 7.69
CA LYS A 473 -27.95 -8.06 8.57
C LYS A 473 -26.60 -8.69 8.96
N PHE A 474 -26.35 -9.92 8.56
CA PHE A 474 -25.11 -10.62 8.88
C PHE A 474 -24.14 -10.59 7.70
N LYS A 475 -22.87 -10.40 8.01
CA LYS A 475 -21.75 -10.58 7.07
C LYS A 475 -20.81 -11.60 7.69
N PHE A 476 -20.44 -12.60 6.92
CA PHE A 476 -19.48 -13.64 7.29
C PHE A 476 -18.30 -13.55 6.34
N TYR A 477 -17.11 -13.78 6.83
CA TYR A 477 -15.96 -14.00 5.96
C TYR A 477 -15.07 -15.10 6.50
N VAL A 478 -14.39 -15.77 5.58
CA VAL A 478 -13.28 -16.68 5.85
C VAL A 478 -12.17 -16.31 4.86
N MET A 479 -10.97 -16.14 5.38
CA MET A 479 -9.78 -15.81 4.61
C MET A 479 -8.65 -16.76 4.99
N SER A 480 -7.91 -17.20 4.02
CA SER A 480 -6.75 -18.06 4.22
C SER A 480 -5.58 -17.55 3.40
N ASP A 481 -4.43 -17.39 4.04
CA ASP A 481 -3.16 -17.06 3.41
C ASP A 481 -2.22 -18.26 3.53
N ILE A 482 -1.59 -18.63 2.43
CA ILE A 482 -0.65 -19.74 2.33
C ILE A 482 0.69 -19.16 1.89
N PHE A 483 1.72 -19.39 2.69
CA PHE A 483 3.07 -18.95 2.41
C PHE A 483 3.98 -20.17 2.25
N GLY A 484 4.78 -20.17 1.22
CA GLY A 484 5.83 -21.14 0.99
C GLY A 484 6.88 -21.13 2.11
N ARG A 485 7.82 -22.05 2.02
CA ARG A 485 8.97 -22.07 2.92
C ARG A 485 9.73 -20.74 2.81
N ARG A 486 10.13 -20.18 3.95
CA ARG A 486 10.99 -19.00 4.03
C ARG A 486 12.33 -19.38 4.64
N GLU A 487 13.35 -18.71 4.18
CA GLU A 487 14.72 -18.89 4.64
C GLU A 487 15.37 -17.52 4.88
N TRP A 488 16.19 -17.45 5.91
CA TRP A 488 17.03 -16.28 6.20
C TRP A 488 18.46 -16.78 6.39
N SER A 489 19.42 -16.07 5.85
CA SER A 489 20.81 -16.30 6.17
C SER A 489 21.06 -15.99 7.64
N ASP A 490 21.57 -16.95 8.37
CA ASP A 490 21.76 -16.90 9.82
C ASP A 490 23.21 -17.26 10.16
N LEU A 491 24.02 -16.22 10.39
CA LEU A 491 25.43 -16.37 10.69
C LEU A 491 25.68 -16.91 12.11
N SER A 492 24.65 -16.92 12.96
CA SER A 492 24.73 -17.48 14.32
C SER A 492 24.43 -18.97 14.38
N SER A 493 23.88 -19.54 13.31
CA SER A 493 23.49 -20.95 13.21
C SER A 493 24.59 -21.79 12.52
N GLU A 494 24.84 -22.99 13.03
CA GLU A 494 25.76 -23.94 12.38
C GLU A 494 25.33 -24.32 10.95
N SER A 495 24.01 -24.27 10.67
CA SER A 495 23.47 -24.54 9.34
C SER A 495 23.62 -23.34 8.37
N GLY A 496 23.97 -22.16 8.87
CA GLY A 496 24.00 -20.93 8.09
C GLY A 496 22.63 -20.38 7.68
N VAL A 497 21.54 -21.09 8.02
CA VAL A 497 20.18 -20.74 7.57
C VAL A 497 19.15 -20.98 8.68
N PHE A 498 18.31 -20.00 8.90
CA PHE A 498 17.07 -20.14 9.65
C PHE A 498 15.91 -20.33 8.67
N ALA A 499 15.17 -21.41 8.78
CA ALA A 499 14.09 -21.73 7.86
C ALA A 499 12.75 -21.96 8.59
N THR A 500 11.68 -21.49 7.96
CA THR A 500 10.31 -21.77 8.42
C THR A 500 9.59 -22.69 7.43
N PRO A 501 8.76 -23.63 7.91
CA PRO A 501 7.98 -24.48 7.03
C PRO A 501 6.89 -23.68 6.30
N VAL A 502 6.24 -24.33 5.33
CA VAL A 502 5.03 -23.80 4.70
C VAL A 502 3.99 -23.47 5.78
N LYS A 503 3.38 -22.32 5.68
CA LYS A 503 2.38 -21.81 6.62
C LYS A 503 1.04 -21.60 5.96
N VAL A 504 0.01 -21.97 6.70
CA VAL A 504 -1.37 -21.63 6.37
C VAL A 504 -1.91 -20.80 7.52
N ASP A 505 -2.32 -19.58 7.22
CA ASP A 505 -3.00 -18.70 8.14
C ASP A 505 -4.49 -18.69 7.82
N LEU A 506 -5.34 -18.88 8.82
CA LEU A 506 -6.78 -18.91 8.66
C LEU A 506 -7.43 -17.88 9.57
N HIS A 507 -8.19 -16.99 8.97
CA HIS A 507 -8.99 -15.97 9.63
C HIS A 507 -10.46 -16.18 9.32
N ALA A 508 -11.33 -15.89 10.26
CA ALA A 508 -12.77 -15.84 10.00
C ALA A 508 -13.43 -14.80 10.89
N GLY A 509 -14.46 -14.18 10.37
CA GLY A 509 -15.19 -13.19 11.14
C GLY A 509 -16.67 -13.15 10.82
N VAL A 510 -17.40 -12.57 11.75
CA VAL A 510 -18.82 -12.30 11.61
C VAL A 510 -19.10 -10.88 12.06
N SER A 511 -19.93 -10.19 11.30
CA SER A 511 -20.46 -8.90 11.73
C SER A 511 -21.98 -8.84 11.61
N PHE A 512 -22.57 -8.05 12.49
CA PHE A 512 -24.00 -7.80 12.56
C PHE A 512 -24.29 -6.31 12.37
N VAL A 513 -24.97 -5.98 11.30
CA VAL A 513 -25.42 -4.61 10.99
C VAL A 513 -26.64 -4.27 11.83
N VAL A 514 -26.43 -3.58 12.95
CA VAL A 514 -27.50 -3.14 13.85
C VAL A 514 -28.44 -2.17 13.10
N ASN A 515 -27.85 -1.16 12.50
CA ASN A 515 -28.51 -0.18 11.64
C ASN A 515 -27.52 0.39 10.62
N SER A 516 -27.96 1.34 9.81
CA SER A 516 -27.12 1.94 8.78
C SER A 516 -25.88 2.70 9.30
N LYS A 517 -25.74 2.90 10.60
CA LYS A 517 -24.63 3.65 11.24
C LYS A 517 -23.79 2.80 12.17
N CYS A 518 -24.26 1.62 12.56
CA CYS A 518 -23.62 0.80 13.59
C CYS A 518 -23.53 -0.67 13.14
N GLU A 519 -22.32 -1.23 13.22
CA GLU A 519 -22.02 -2.64 12.98
C GLU A 519 -21.19 -3.17 14.15
N ILE A 520 -21.55 -4.33 14.67
CA ILE A 520 -20.80 -5.05 15.71
C ILE A 520 -20.12 -6.23 15.01
N PHE A 521 -18.88 -6.53 15.39
CA PHE A 521 -18.13 -7.61 14.75
C PHE A 521 -17.31 -8.42 15.75
N VAL A 522 -17.01 -9.65 15.36
CA VAL A 522 -16.05 -10.53 16.01
C VAL A 522 -15.19 -11.16 14.92
N ASP A 523 -13.88 -11.02 15.05
CA ASP A 523 -12.87 -11.55 14.13
C ASP A 523 -11.97 -12.52 14.87
N GLY A 524 -11.73 -13.70 14.30
CA GLY A 524 -10.77 -14.70 14.79
C GLY A 524 -9.54 -14.74 13.90
N TYR A 525 -8.37 -14.76 14.51
CA TYR A 525 -7.07 -14.78 13.82
C TYR A 525 -6.32 -16.07 14.15
N ASN A 526 -5.51 -16.54 13.20
CA ASN A 526 -4.68 -17.73 13.35
C ASN A 526 -5.48 -18.92 13.91
N LEU A 527 -6.66 -19.17 13.34
CA LEU A 527 -7.59 -20.20 13.81
C LEU A 527 -7.00 -21.62 13.78
N LEU A 528 -5.94 -21.83 13.00
CA LEU A 528 -5.19 -23.09 12.99
C LEU A 528 -4.17 -23.21 14.12
N ASN A 529 -4.09 -22.19 14.98
CA ASN A 529 -3.17 -22.12 16.11
C ASN A 529 -1.69 -22.39 15.72
N ARG A 530 -1.24 -21.84 14.61
CA ARG A 530 0.13 -22.01 14.14
C ARG A 530 1.03 -21.00 14.84
N THR A 531 1.89 -21.48 15.73
CA THR A 531 2.95 -20.70 16.35
C THR A 531 4.25 -20.90 15.57
N GLY A 532 5.07 -19.89 15.50
CA GLY A 532 6.34 -19.93 14.78
C GLY A 532 6.62 -18.61 14.12
N ALA A 533 7.83 -18.40 13.60
CA ALA A 533 8.15 -17.19 12.84
C ALA A 533 7.12 -17.00 11.74
N THR A 534 6.47 -15.86 11.68
CA THR A 534 5.28 -15.67 10.85
C THR A 534 5.56 -14.84 9.63
N ALA A 535 4.75 -15.05 8.61
CA ALA A 535 4.70 -14.18 7.46
C ALA A 535 4.28 -12.73 7.80
N ILE A 536 3.52 -12.51 8.86
CA ILE A 536 3.08 -11.16 9.25
C ILE A 536 4.23 -10.31 9.76
N TYR A 537 5.16 -10.91 10.51
CA TYR A 537 6.34 -10.21 11.00
C TYR A 537 7.55 -10.41 10.09
N ASP A 538 7.53 -11.39 9.20
CA ASP A 538 8.53 -11.68 8.17
C ASP A 538 9.97 -11.77 8.65
N TYR A 539 10.18 -12.01 9.96
CA TYR A 539 11.49 -11.95 10.59
C TYR A 539 11.84 -13.26 11.28
N ALA A 540 13.05 -13.73 11.09
CA ALA A 540 13.59 -14.88 11.79
C ALA A 540 13.55 -14.64 13.30
N TYR A 541 13.27 -15.68 14.09
CA TYR A 541 13.18 -15.65 15.55
C TYR A 541 12.01 -14.88 16.16
N TYR A 542 11.21 -14.16 15.37
CA TYR A 542 10.02 -13.47 15.85
C TYR A 542 8.79 -14.33 15.64
N TYR A 543 8.22 -14.81 16.73
CA TYR A 543 7.14 -15.77 16.73
C TYR A 543 5.80 -15.07 16.93
N ARG A 544 4.80 -15.61 16.28
CA ARG A 544 3.44 -15.11 16.37
C ARG A 544 2.72 -15.69 17.58
N ASN A 545 1.79 -14.91 18.13
CA ASN A 545 0.81 -15.42 19.06
C ASN A 545 -0.02 -16.56 18.43
N GLY A 546 -0.49 -17.50 19.23
CA GLY A 546 -1.41 -18.53 18.83
C GLY A 546 -2.76 -17.98 18.36
N ILE A 547 -3.82 -18.80 18.50
CA ILE A 547 -5.18 -18.36 18.17
C ILE A 547 -5.57 -17.10 18.94
N GLY A 548 -6.19 -16.16 18.23
CA GLY A 548 -6.67 -14.91 18.81
C GLY A 548 -8.04 -14.51 18.28
N CYS A 549 -8.71 -13.66 19.03
CA CYS A 549 -9.96 -13.06 18.59
C CYS A 549 -10.03 -11.57 18.99
N MET A 550 -10.70 -10.78 18.17
CA MET A 550 -11.05 -9.39 18.48
C MET A 550 -12.55 -9.19 18.31
N ALA A 551 -13.13 -8.42 19.21
CA ALA A 551 -14.52 -7.99 19.11
C ALA A 551 -14.60 -6.47 19.14
N GLY A 552 -15.52 -5.89 18.40
CA GLY A 552 -15.58 -4.45 18.30
C GLY A 552 -16.85 -3.91 17.65
N VAL A 553 -16.83 -2.59 17.51
CA VAL A 553 -17.92 -1.81 16.92
C VAL A 553 -17.37 -0.91 15.83
N LYS A 554 -18.07 -0.84 14.70
CA LYS A 554 -17.84 0.12 13.62
C LYS A 554 -19.00 1.10 13.58
N LEU A 555 -18.71 2.37 13.63
CA LEU A 555 -19.68 3.45 13.55
C LEU A 555 -19.41 4.29 12.29
N SER A 556 -20.48 4.66 11.59
CA SER A 556 -20.41 5.56 10.43
C SER A 556 -21.42 6.69 10.60
N PHE A 557 -21.00 7.94 10.47
CA PHE A 557 -21.82 9.12 10.77
C PHE A 557 -21.59 10.30 9.83
#